data_7151cbfa0ecc1fdfdc407f204348afc6
#
_entry.id   7151cbfa0ecc1fdfdc407f204348afc6
#
_cell.length_a   1.000
_cell.length_b   1.000
_cell.length_c   1.000
_cell.angle_alpha   90.00
_cell.angle_beta   90.00
_cell.angle_gamma   90.00
#
_symmetry.space_group_name_H-M   'P 1'
#
loop_
_entity.id
_entity.type
_entity.pdbx_description
1 polymer ?
#
loop_
_entity_poly.entity_id
_entity_poly.type
_entity_poly.pdbx_seq_one_letter_code
_entity_poly.pdbx_strand_id
1 'polypeptide(L)'
;MNYQLIPVNLKKKVKKEDGKTEYVNYAEEIPQDPEMEKLLKSYQDKGDALLSQKVGKLNGKLEGDRTIIRFEQTNLGHLIAEAQRQKAKADIGIMNSGGIRDSIQEGDVTYKDILKIHPFGNIVSYFELTGKELLDYLNVVALKEVDSGAYAQYSGISMTVNRADKKVKNVKIQGKPLDLNKTYRISLPSYNAAGGDGYPVMTKNPTFVNTGFIDADVLKEFFEKNSPINAEKYIPHNEVIFK
;
A
#
# COMPACT_ATOMS: atom_id res chain seq x y z
N MET A 1 -0.51 36.74 18.88
CA MET A 1 -1.26 35.64 19.48
C MET A 1 -0.24 34.78 20.20
N ASN A 2 -0.32 34.67 21.53
CA ASN A 2 0.60 33.82 22.30
C ASN A 2 -0.06 32.43 22.43
N TYR A 3 0.63 31.38 22.03
CA TYR A 3 0.18 29.99 22.22
C TYR A 3 1.29 29.18 22.90
N GLN A 4 0.89 28.20 23.67
CA GLN A 4 1.78 27.23 24.30
C GLN A 4 1.37 25.84 23.88
N LEU A 5 2.33 25.05 23.40
CA LEU A 5 2.12 23.64 23.11
C LEU A 5 2.27 22.84 24.40
N ILE A 6 1.23 22.09 24.76
CA ILE A 6 1.25 21.17 25.89
C ILE A 6 1.46 19.74 25.34
N PRO A 7 2.56 19.05 25.70
CA PRO A 7 2.78 17.68 25.26
C PRO A 7 1.89 16.72 26.05
N VAL A 8 0.79 16.28 25.45
CA VAL A 8 -0.13 15.30 26.05
C VAL A 8 0.41 13.89 25.82
N ASN A 9 0.99 13.28 26.86
CA ASN A 9 1.51 11.91 26.88
C ASN A 9 2.44 11.58 25.71
N LEU A 10 3.15 12.59 25.19
CA LEU A 10 4.12 12.45 24.12
C LEU A 10 5.30 11.59 24.62
N LYS A 11 5.64 10.54 23.87
CA LYS A 11 6.71 9.60 24.23
C LYS A 11 7.99 9.89 23.46
N LYS A 12 9.15 9.83 24.14
CA LYS A 12 10.48 9.82 23.53
C LYS A 12 11.11 8.43 23.59
N LYS A 13 11.91 8.15 22.60
CA LYS A 13 12.66 6.90 22.49
C LYS A 13 13.94 7.01 23.34
N VAL A 14 14.13 6.10 24.28
CA VAL A 14 15.32 6.03 25.15
C VAL A 14 15.96 4.66 24.96
N LYS A 15 17.28 4.64 24.75
CA LYS A 15 18.06 3.37 24.78
C LYS A 15 18.43 3.06 26.21
N LYS A 16 18.14 1.84 26.67
CA LYS A 16 18.59 1.29 27.94
C LYS A 16 20.05 0.81 27.86
N GLU A 17 20.69 0.61 29.01
CA GLU A 17 22.03 0.06 29.10
C GLU A 17 22.16 -1.36 28.50
N ASP A 18 21.07 -2.13 28.52
CA ASP A 18 20.99 -3.47 27.89
C ASP A 18 20.80 -3.43 26.37
N GLY A 19 20.87 -2.24 25.75
CA GLY A 19 20.69 -2.02 24.31
C GLY A 19 19.25 -2.00 23.83
N LYS A 20 18.28 -2.31 24.70
CA LYS A 20 16.86 -2.26 24.35
C LYS A 20 16.35 -0.83 24.28
N THR A 21 15.33 -0.64 23.50
CA THR A 21 14.65 0.65 23.37
C THR A 21 13.37 0.67 24.18
N GLU A 22 13.18 1.73 24.96
CA GLU A 22 11.96 2.01 25.68
C GLU A 22 11.36 3.35 25.25
N TYR A 23 10.04 3.45 25.29
CA TYR A 23 9.33 4.69 25.06
C TYR A 23 8.85 5.26 26.42
N VAL A 24 9.42 6.38 26.84
CA VAL A 24 9.08 7.06 28.09
C VAL A 24 8.37 8.37 27.79
N ASN A 25 7.48 8.80 28.68
CA ASN A 25 6.80 10.08 28.54
C ASN A 25 7.79 11.26 28.58
N TYR A 26 7.52 12.28 27.79
CA TYR A 26 8.31 13.53 27.77
C TYR A 26 8.12 14.36 29.04
N ALA A 27 6.93 14.31 29.61
CA ALA A 27 6.50 15.04 30.81
C ALA A 27 5.70 14.08 31.70
N GLU A 28 5.22 14.59 32.82
CA GLU A 28 4.30 13.87 33.69
C GLU A 28 3.07 13.39 32.90
N GLU A 29 2.64 12.18 33.18
CA GLU A 29 1.49 11.58 32.50
C GLU A 29 0.21 12.32 32.86
N ILE A 30 -0.49 12.81 31.85
CA ILE A 30 -1.80 13.41 32.01
C ILE A 30 -2.83 12.27 32.04
N PRO A 31 -3.56 12.08 33.14
CA PRO A 31 -4.54 11.00 33.23
C PRO A 31 -5.68 11.21 32.25
N GLN A 32 -6.24 10.11 31.77
CA GLN A 32 -7.41 10.15 30.91
C GLN A 32 -8.64 10.57 31.72
N ASP A 33 -9.54 11.31 31.07
CA ASP A 33 -10.81 11.71 31.69
C ASP A 33 -11.75 10.49 31.75
N PRO A 34 -12.19 10.05 32.97
CA PRO A 34 -12.98 8.84 33.12
C PRO A 34 -14.36 8.91 32.45
N GLU A 35 -14.96 10.10 32.38
CA GLU A 35 -16.27 10.26 31.72
C GLU A 35 -16.14 10.14 30.20
N MET A 36 -15.07 10.73 29.66
CA MET A 36 -14.74 10.62 28.24
C MET A 36 -14.38 9.19 27.87
N GLU A 37 -13.57 8.49 28.69
CA GLU A 37 -13.28 7.07 28.47
C GLU A 37 -14.56 6.23 28.44
N LYS A 38 -15.47 6.43 29.39
CA LYS A 38 -16.75 5.72 29.42
C LYS A 38 -17.62 6.00 28.20
N LEU A 39 -17.64 7.26 27.74
CA LEU A 39 -18.33 7.65 26.52
C LEU A 39 -17.73 6.94 25.30
N LEU A 40 -16.41 7.04 25.13
CA LEU A 40 -15.70 6.45 24.00
C LEU A 40 -15.77 4.94 23.97
N LYS A 41 -15.74 4.28 25.16
CA LYS A 41 -15.81 2.82 25.26
C LYS A 41 -17.03 2.23 24.59
N SER A 42 -18.19 2.88 24.70
CA SER A 42 -19.42 2.40 24.06
C SER A 42 -19.35 2.37 22.52
N TYR A 43 -18.55 3.26 21.91
CA TYR A 43 -18.28 3.28 20.48
C TYR A 43 -17.15 2.32 20.11
N GLN A 44 -16.12 2.23 20.94
CA GLN A 44 -15.01 1.29 20.76
C GLN A 44 -15.48 -0.16 20.79
N ASP A 45 -16.32 -0.54 21.76
CA ASP A 45 -16.85 -1.91 21.88
C ASP A 45 -17.66 -2.32 20.63
N LYS A 46 -18.42 -1.41 20.05
CA LYS A 46 -19.14 -1.65 18.78
C LYS A 46 -18.16 -1.76 17.59
N GLY A 47 -17.16 -0.90 17.54
CA GLY A 47 -16.11 -0.93 16.53
C GLY A 47 -15.29 -2.21 16.61
N ASP A 48 -14.86 -2.60 17.80
CA ASP A 48 -14.05 -3.79 18.02
C ASP A 48 -14.74 -5.08 17.58
N ALA A 49 -16.06 -5.18 17.75
CA ALA A 49 -16.84 -6.33 17.27
C ALA A 49 -16.75 -6.50 15.75
N LEU A 50 -16.82 -5.38 14.99
CA LEU A 50 -16.67 -5.39 13.53
C LEU A 50 -15.21 -5.60 13.12
N LEU A 51 -14.28 -4.96 13.81
CA LEU A 51 -12.86 -4.99 13.49
C LEU A 51 -12.21 -6.34 13.79
N SER A 52 -12.73 -7.09 14.80
CA SER A 52 -12.28 -8.42 15.16
C SER A 52 -12.76 -9.52 14.21
N GLN A 53 -13.60 -9.18 13.23
CA GLN A 53 -14.05 -10.16 12.25
C GLN A 53 -12.87 -10.75 11.50
N LYS A 54 -12.72 -12.08 11.57
CA LYS A 54 -11.72 -12.83 10.82
C LYS A 54 -12.08 -12.78 9.33
N VAL A 55 -11.11 -12.36 8.51
CA VAL A 55 -11.23 -12.27 7.05
C VAL A 55 -10.46 -13.36 6.32
N GLY A 56 -9.56 -14.06 7.02
CA GLY A 56 -8.81 -15.15 6.41
C GLY A 56 -7.69 -15.66 7.31
N LYS A 57 -6.85 -16.52 6.72
CA LYS A 57 -5.64 -17.04 7.34
C LYS A 57 -4.44 -16.81 6.43
N LEU A 58 -3.32 -16.45 7.03
CA LEU A 58 -2.05 -16.24 6.36
C LEU A 58 -1.01 -17.26 6.84
N ASN A 59 -0.33 -17.91 5.92
CA ASN A 59 0.84 -18.74 6.16
C ASN A 59 2.08 -17.94 5.76
N GLY A 60 2.98 -17.69 6.72
CA GLY A 60 4.14 -16.82 6.57
C GLY A 60 3.79 -15.33 6.77
N LYS A 61 4.80 -14.47 6.71
CA LYS A 61 4.67 -13.01 6.90
C LYS A 61 4.51 -12.29 5.56
N LEU A 62 3.62 -11.31 5.49
CA LEU A 62 3.56 -10.33 4.41
C LEU A 62 4.24 -9.03 4.85
N GLU A 63 5.30 -8.64 4.13
CA GLU A 63 6.19 -7.56 4.51
C GLU A 63 5.71 -6.20 4.01
N GLY A 64 5.42 -5.30 4.94
CA GLY A 64 5.00 -3.92 4.68
C GLY A 64 5.76 -2.89 5.52
N ASP A 65 6.86 -3.30 6.19
CA ASP A 65 7.69 -2.37 6.96
C ASP A 65 8.20 -1.24 6.07
N ARG A 66 8.05 -0.01 6.56
CA ARG A 66 8.43 1.20 5.84
C ARG A 66 9.90 1.18 5.39
N THR A 67 10.79 0.61 6.20
CA THR A 67 12.23 0.55 5.93
C THR A 67 12.60 -0.48 4.87
N ILE A 68 11.63 -1.27 4.41
CA ILE A 68 11.78 -2.31 3.39
C ILE A 68 10.94 -1.95 2.15
N ILE A 69 9.62 -1.79 2.31
CA ILE A 69 8.71 -1.61 1.17
C ILE A 69 8.95 -0.35 0.34
N ARG A 70 9.62 0.65 0.91
CA ARG A 70 9.99 1.88 0.17
C ARG A 70 11.32 1.76 -0.60
N PHE A 71 11.99 0.63 -0.47
CA PHE A 71 13.30 0.40 -1.08
C PHE A 71 13.28 -0.74 -2.10
N GLU A 72 12.41 -1.71 -1.89
CA GLU A 72 12.32 -2.90 -2.74
C GLU A 72 10.88 -3.36 -2.95
N GLN A 73 10.70 -4.28 -3.90
CA GLN A 73 9.42 -4.93 -4.12
C GLN A 73 9.19 -5.95 -3.01
N THR A 74 8.00 -5.95 -2.37
CA THR A 74 7.67 -6.86 -1.29
C THR A 74 6.50 -7.76 -1.65
N ASN A 75 6.37 -8.88 -0.95
CA ASN A 75 5.25 -9.80 -1.12
C ASN A 75 3.90 -9.16 -0.76
N LEU A 76 3.85 -8.26 0.25
CA LEU A 76 2.62 -7.52 0.56
C LEU A 76 2.30 -6.51 -0.53
N GLY A 77 3.30 -5.76 -1.01
CA GLY A 77 3.11 -4.81 -2.10
C GLY A 77 2.60 -5.48 -3.38
N HIS A 78 3.18 -6.64 -3.72
CA HIS A 78 2.73 -7.45 -4.85
C HIS A 78 1.30 -7.96 -4.64
N LEU A 79 0.97 -8.52 -3.46
CA LEU A 79 -0.36 -9.04 -3.15
C LEU A 79 -1.43 -7.95 -3.26
N ILE A 80 -1.17 -6.75 -2.73
CA ILE A 80 -2.11 -5.63 -2.79
C ILE A 80 -2.31 -5.17 -4.24
N ALA A 81 -1.22 -4.98 -4.98
CA ALA A 81 -1.29 -4.61 -6.39
C ALA A 81 -2.05 -5.68 -7.21
N GLU A 82 -1.89 -6.97 -6.88
CA GLU A 82 -2.62 -8.08 -7.49
C GLU A 82 -4.11 -8.05 -7.15
N ALA A 83 -4.47 -7.81 -5.89
CA ALA A 83 -5.86 -7.72 -5.46
C ALA A 83 -6.61 -6.59 -6.20
N GLN A 84 -5.98 -5.41 -6.30
CA GLN A 84 -6.52 -4.28 -7.05
C GLN A 84 -6.61 -4.58 -8.55
N ARG A 85 -5.57 -5.20 -9.12
CA ARG A 85 -5.52 -5.61 -10.53
C ARG A 85 -6.68 -6.55 -10.88
N GLN A 86 -6.91 -7.57 -10.07
CA GLN A 86 -8.00 -8.53 -10.28
C GLN A 86 -9.37 -7.85 -10.14
N LYS A 87 -9.56 -7.01 -9.12
CA LYS A 87 -10.82 -6.30 -8.89
C LYS A 87 -11.19 -5.37 -10.04
N ALA A 88 -10.21 -4.66 -10.58
CA ALA A 88 -10.38 -3.75 -11.72
C ALA A 88 -10.38 -4.48 -13.08
N LYS A 89 -10.14 -5.80 -13.11
CA LYS A 89 -9.89 -6.58 -14.36
C LYS A 89 -8.81 -5.92 -15.21
N ALA A 90 -7.73 -5.48 -14.56
CA ALA A 90 -6.63 -4.76 -15.21
C ALA A 90 -5.50 -5.72 -15.65
N ASP A 91 -4.71 -5.26 -16.61
CA ASP A 91 -3.49 -5.95 -17.04
C ASP A 91 -2.35 -5.76 -16.03
N ILE A 92 -2.31 -4.59 -15.39
CA ILE A 92 -1.27 -4.16 -14.44
C ILE A 92 -1.92 -3.59 -13.18
N GLY A 93 -1.38 -3.96 -12.02
CA GLY A 93 -1.66 -3.33 -10.73
C GLY A 93 -0.47 -2.52 -10.26
N ILE A 94 -0.71 -1.30 -9.79
CA ILE A 94 0.30 -0.41 -9.21
C ILE A 94 -0.19 0.06 -7.85
N MET A 95 0.69 -0.04 -6.84
CA MET A 95 0.43 0.48 -5.49
C MET A 95 1.61 1.31 -5.02
N ASN A 96 1.38 2.52 -4.53
CA ASN A 96 2.44 3.32 -3.91
C ASN A 96 2.76 2.78 -2.51
N SER A 97 4.04 2.67 -2.18
CA SER A 97 4.48 2.14 -0.88
C SER A 97 3.99 2.99 0.30
N GLY A 98 3.76 4.28 0.09
CA GLY A 98 3.20 5.17 1.11
C GLY A 98 1.77 4.82 1.52
N GLY A 99 1.03 4.15 0.68
CA GLY A 99 -0.33 3.64 0.96
C GLY A 99 -0.35 2.36 1.79
N ILE A 100 0.81 1.70 2.00
CA ILE A 100 0.97 0.48 2.79
C ILE A 100 1.64 0.85 4.11
N ARG A 101 0.98 0.61 5.25
CA ARG A 101 1.37 1.22 6.54
C ARG A 101 1.87 0.23 7.57
N ASP A 102 1.66 -1.07 7.38
CA ASP A 102 2.08 -2.12 8.31
C ASP A 102 2.27 -3.45 7.56
N SER A 103 2.89 -4.43 8.23
CA SER A 103 3.02 -5.82 7.79
C SER A 103 1.88 -6.68 8.35
N ILE A 104 1.60 -7.84 7.73
CA ILE A 104 0.71 -8.85 8.29
C ILE A 104 1.55 -10.02 8.79
N GLN A 105 1.38 -10.39 10.06
CA GLN A 105 2.02 -11.55 10.65
C GLN A 105 1.29 -12.84 10.28
N GLU A 106 1.98 -13.97 10.34
CA GLU A 106 1.39 -15.30 10.18
C GLU A 106 0.26 -15.53 11.18
N GLY A 107 -0.82 -16.18 10.74
CA GLY A 107 -1.96 -16.53 11.59
C GLY A 107 -3.30 -16.11 11.01
N ASP A 108 -4.26 -15.92 11.89
CA ASP A 108 -5.58 -15.40 11.54
C ASP A 108 -5.49 -13.90 11.25
N VAL A 109 -6.09 -13.48 10.14
CA VAL A 109 -6.12 -12.09 9.71
C VAL A 109 -7.52 -11.54 9.97
N THR A 110 -7.58 -10.38 10.63
CA THR A 110 -8.82 -9.68 10.96
C THR A 110 -9.03 -8.45 10.06
N TYR A 111 -10.24 -7.92 10.04
CA TYR A 111 -10.51 -6.67 9.34
C TYR A 111 -9.70 -5.50 9.92
N LYS A 112 -9.41 -5.52 11.22
CA LYS A 112 -8.52 -4.57 11.88
C LYS A 112 -7.11 -4.57 11.28
N ASP A 113 -6.58 -5.75 10.95
CA ASP A 113 -5.25 -5.88 10.33
C ASP A 113 -5.27 -5.29 8.91
N ILE A 114 -6.34 -5.52 8.15
CA ILE A 114 -6.52 -4.91 6.82
C ILE A 114 -6.55 -3.38 6.91
N LEU A 115 -7.31 -2.80 7.86
CA LEU A 115 -7.40 -1.35 8.02
C LEU A 115 -6.11 -0.71 8.54
N LYS A 116 -5.27 -1.45 9.28
CA LYS A 116 -3.92 -0.96 9.63
C LYS A 116 -3.04 -0.79 8.40
N ILE A 117 -3.20 -1.65 7.41
CA ILE A 117 -2.43 -1.60 6.16
C ILE A 117 -2.95 -0.48 5.26
N HIS A 118 -4.27 -0.39 5.10
CA HIS A 118 -4.95 0.58 4.24
C HIS A 118 -5.87 1.51 5.04
N PRO A 119 -5.33 2.50 5.79
CA PRO A 119 -6.15 3.37 6.63
C PRO A 119 -6.77 4.56 5.89
N PHE A 120 -6.47 4.78 4.60
CA PHE A 120 -6.78 6.02 3.90
C PHE A 120 -8.12 6.02 3.17
N GLY A 121 -8.73 4.85 2.96
CA GLY A 121 -10.00 4.72 2.24
C GLY A 121 -9.90 5.18 0.78
N ASN A 122 -8.76 4.91 0.13
CA ASN A 122 -8.63 5.17 -1.31
C ASN A 122 -9.60 4.29 -2.09
N ILE A 123 -10.03 4.78 -3.24
CA ILE A 123 -10.82 3.98 -4.17
C ILE A 123 -9.87 3.31 -5.18
N VAL A 124 -10.08 2.03 -5.44
CA VAL A 124 -9.44 1.36 -6.57
C VAL A 124 -9.95 2.01 -7.85
N SER A 125 -9.05 2.53 -8.65
CA SER A 125 -9.38 3.15 -9.94
C SER A 125 -8.60 2.47 -11.06
N TYR A 126 -9.02 2.70 -12.31
CA TYR A 126 -8.26 2.26 -13.47
C TYR A 126 -8.39 3.25 -14.61
N PHE A 127 -7.47 3.14 -15.56
CA PHE A 127 -7.49 3.82 -16.85
C PHE A 127 -6.82 2.93 -17.90
N GLU A 128 -6.98 3.29 -19.17
CA GLU A 128 -6.41 2.55 -20.28
C GLU A 128 -5.43 3.44 -21.04
N LEU A 129 -4.28 2.85 -21.43
CA LEU A 129 -3.23 3.49 -22.21
C LEU A 129 -2.79 2.56 -23.34
N THR A 130 -2.43 3.12 -24.48
CA THR A 130 -1.64 2.39 -25.49
C THR A 130 -0.29 1.99 -24.90
N GLY A 131 0.35 0.95 -25.43
CA GLY A 131 1.67 0.54 -24.94
C GLY A 131 2.72 1.63 -25.00
N LYS A 132 2.62 2.54 -25.98
CA LYS A 132 3.49 3.73 -26.07
C LYS A 132 3.26 4.68 -24.88
N GLU A 133 2.01 5.06 -24.64
CA GLU A 133 1.64 5.92 -23.50
C GLU A 133 1.96 5.27 -22.15
N LEU A 134 1.76 3.94 -22.06
CA LEU A 134 2.13 3.17 -20.88
C LEU A 134 3.64 3.23 -20.61
N LEU A 135 4.47 3.11 -21.64
CA LEU A 135 5.92 3.24 -21.50
C LEU A 135 6.31 4.62 -20.97
N ASP A 136 5.68 5.69 -21.50
CA ASP A 136 5.90 7.05 -21.02
C ASP A 136 5.45 7.22 -19.55
N TYR A 137 4.29 6.65 -19.18
CA TYR A 137 3.79 6.64 -17.81
C TYR A 137 4.74 5.91 -16.87
N LEU A 138 5.23 4.72 -17.25
CA LEU A 138 6.17 3.93 -16.47
C LEU A 138 7.52 4.64 -16.30
N ASN A 139 7.99 5.40 -17.29
CA ASN A 139 9.20 6.22 -17.19
C ASN A 139 9.10 7.31 -16.11
N VAL A 140 7.89 7.66 -15.66
CA VAL A 140 7.69 8.57 -14.52
C VAL A 140 7.56 7.77 -13.21
N VAL A 141 6.68 6.76 -13.21
CA VAL A 141 6.29 6.06 -11.98
C VAL A 141 7.39 5.12 -11.47
N ALA A 142 8.05 4.38 -12.36
CA ALA A 142 9.11 3.46 -11.96
C ALA A 142 10.42 4.15 -11.55
N LEU A 143 10.56 5.43 -11.86
CA LEU A 143 11.72 6.24 -11.48
C LEU A 143 11.52 7.03 -10.17
N LYS A 144 10.41 6.83 -9.48
CA LYS A 144 10.22 7.41 -8.14
C LYS A 144 11.33 6.94 -7.19
N GLU A 145 11.77 7.86 -6.35
CA GLU A 145 12.91 7.62 -5.46
C GLU A 145 12.60 6.57 -4.41
N VAL A 146 13.63 5.84 -3.99
CA VAL A 146 13.60 5.00 -2.80
C VAL A 146 13.48 5.85 -1.54
N ASP A 147 13.08 5.24 -0.41
CA ASP A 147 12.71 5.91 0.84
C ASP A 147 11.52 6.90 0.70
N SER A 148 10.88 6.89 -0.44
CA SER A 148 9.70 7.70 -0.72
C SER A 148 8.42 6.88 -0.64
N GLY A 149 7.32 7.50 -0.18
CA GLY A 149 5.98 6.92 -0.32
C GLY A 149 5.56 6.72 -1.76
N ALA A 150 6.18 7.47 -2.68
CA ALA A 150 5.94 7.37 -4.13
C ALA A 150 6.51 6.09 -4.77
N TYR A 151 7.46 5.40 -4.13
CA TYR A 151 8.04 4.16 -4.64
C TYR A 151 6.94 3.13 -4.91
N ALA A 152 6.88 2.62 -6.15
CA ALA A 152 5.77 1.79 -6.59
C ALA A 152 6.03 0.29 -6.41
N GLN A 153 5.00 -0.41 -5.98
CA GLN A 153 4.89 -1.86 -5.96
C GLN A 153 4.02 -2.30 -7.16
N TYR A 154 4.29 -3.44 -7.74
CA TYR A 154 3.69 -3.85 -9.00
C TYR A 154 3.11 -5.26 -8.98
N SER A 155 2.12 -5.51 -9.84
CA SER A 155 1.66 -6.83 -10.25
C SER A 155 1.31 -6.85 -11.74
N GLY A 156 1.49 -8.02 -12.39
CA GLY A 156 1.17 -8.22 -13.81
C GLY A 156 2.19 -7.65 -14.80
N ILE A 157 3.32 -7.12 -14.33
CA ILE A 157 4.36 -6.52 -15.16
C ILE A 157 5.75 -7.00 -14.74
N SER A 158 6.65 -7.13 -15.71
CA SER A 158 8.09 -7.20 -15.45
C SER A 158 8.85 -6.20 -16.31
N MET A 159 9.93 -5.61 -15.75
CA MET A 159 10.69 -4.55 -16.43
C MET A 159 12.08 -4.35 -15.81
N THR A 160 12.96 -3.72 -16.57
CA THR A 160 14.24 -3.20 -16.08
C THR A 160 14.14 -1.67 -15.97
N VAL A 161 14.39 -1.14 -14.77
CA VAL A 161 14.41 0.29 -14.50
C VAL A 161 15.87 0.77 -14.52
N ASN A 162 16.25 1.50 -15.53
CA ASN A 162 17.57 2.09 -15.62
C ASN A 162 17.54 3.53 -15.09
N ARG A 163 18.09 3.73 -13.89
CA ARG A 163 18.08 5.05 -13.22
C ARG A 163 19.03 6.04 -13.86
N ALA A 164 20.15 5.57 -14.44
CA ALA A 164 21.11 6.42 -15.13
C ALA A 164 20.52 7.02 -16.41
N ASP A 165 19.86 6.19 -17.23
CA ASP A 165 19.19 6.61 -18.47
C ASP A 165 17.81 7.23 -18.22
N LYS A 166 17.29 7.16 -16.99
CA LYS A 166 15.92 7.53 -16.63
C LYS A 166 14.85 6.87 -17.52
N LYS A 167 15.02 5.57 -17.80
CA LYS A 167 14.16 4.82 -18.70
C LYS A 167 13.85 3.43 -18.20
N VAL A 168 12.66 2.98 -18.52
CA VAL A 168 12.22 1.61 -18.36
C VAL A 168 12.48 0.83 -19.64
N LYS A 169 13.02 -0.39 -19.52
CA LYS A 169 13.37 -1.28 -20.65
C LYS A 169 12.84 -2.69 -20.38
N ASN A 170 12.78 -3.50 -21.42
CA ASN A 170 12.41 -4.92 -21.34
C ASN A 170 11.05 -5.16 -20.67
N VAL A 171 10.09 -4.27 -20.94
CA VAL A 171 8.75 -4.34 -20.36
C VAL A 171 8.01 -5.55 -20.91
N LYS A 172 7.47 -6.38 -20.00
CA LYS A 172 6.55 -7.47 -20.33
C LYS A 172 5.29 -7.33 -19.48
N ILE A 173 4.14 -7.50 -20.09
CA ILE A 173 2.84 -7.50 -19.43
C ILE A 173 2.31 -8.93 -19.43
N GLN A 174 2.06 -9.48 -18.24
CA GLN A 174 1.64 -10.89 -18.05
C GLN A 174 2.55 -11.85 -18.83
N GLY A 175 3.85 -11.66 -18.75
CA GLY A 175 4.89 -12.47 -19.39
C GLY A 175 5.11 -12.21 -20.90
N LYS A 176 4.26 -11.40 -21.56
CA LYS A 176 4.38 -11.06 -22.99
C LYS A 176 5.09 -9.72 -23.18
N PRO A 177 5.99 -9.60 -24.18
CA PRO A 177 6.59 -8.30 -24.51
C PRO A 177 5.53 -7.21 -24.71
N LEU A 178 5.85 -5.99 -24.27
CA LEU A 178 4.99 -4.82 -24.48
C LEU A 178 4.77 -4.59 -25.97
N ASP A 179 3.52 -4.56 -26.40
CA ASP A 179 3.12 -4.12 -27.74
C ASP A 179 2.72 -2.64 -27.67
N LEU A 180 3.44 -1.79 -28.38
CA LEU A 180 3.25 -0.34 -28.34
C LEU A 180 1.88 0.13 -28.86
N ASN A 181 1.23 -0.70 -29.69
CA ASN A 181 -0.06 -0.38 -30.32
C ASN A 181 -1.26 -0.98 -29.57
N LYS A 182 -1.01 -1.92 -28.67
CA LYS A 182 -2.07 -2.54 -27.85
C LYS A 182 -2.45 -1.62 -26.71
N THR A 183 -3.74 -1.61 -26.36
CA THR A 183 -4.25 -0.94 -25.17
C THR A 183 -4.17 -1.85 -23.95
N TYR A 184 -3.71 -1.29 -22.84
CA TYR A 184 -3.56 -1.96 -21.55
C TYR A 184 -4.33 -1.20 -20.48
N ARG A 185 -4.99 -1.93 -19.59
CA ARG A 185 -5.67 -1.38 -18.41
C ARG A 185 -4.74 -1.42 -17.20
N ILE A 186 -4.60 -0.29 -16.51
CA ILE A 186 -3.78 -0.10 -15.33
C ILE A 186 -4.67 0.23 -14.15
N SER A 187 -4.57 -0.53 -13.05
CA SER A 187 -5.23 -0.22 -11.78
C SER A 187 -4.27 0.42 -10.79
N LEU A 188 -4.77 1.39 -10.02
CA LEU A 188 -4.03 2.07 -8.96
C LEU A 188 -4.99 2.78 -7.99
N PRO A 189 -4.51 3.22 -6.80
CA PRO A 189 -5.31 4.02 -5.88
C PRO A 189 -5.75 5.36 -6.48
N SER A 190 -6.95 5.80 -6.16
CA SER A 190 -7.50 7.10 -6.59
C SER A 190 -6.60 8.29 -6.24
N TYR A 191 -5.92 8.22 -5.09
CA TYR A 191 -4.91 9.20 -4.67
C TYR A 191 -3.82 9.38 -5.73
N ASN A 192 -3.24 8.28 -6.21
CA ASN A 192 -2.18 8.32 -7.22
C ASN A 192 -2.74 8.72 -8.59
N ALA A 193 -3.95 8.27 -8.95
CA ALA A 193 -4.60 8.69 -10.19
C ALA A 193 -4.88 10.20 -10.24
N ALA A 194 -5.08 10.84 -9.09
CA ALA A 194 -5.23 12.29 -8.96
C ALA A 194 -3.90 13.08 -8.93
N GLY A 195 -2.77 12.39 -9.07
CA GLY A 195 -1.43 13.01 -9.07
C GLY A 195 -0.72 12.95 -7.71
N GLY A 196 -1.30 12.25 -6.73
CA GLY A 196 -0.67 12.02 -5.44
C GLY A 196 0.71 11.38 -5.59
N ASP A 197 1.64 11.72 -4.70
CA ASP A 197 3.06 11.33 -4.75
C ASP A 197 3.78 11.73 -6.06
N GLY A 198 3.24 12.72 -6.80
CA GLY A 198 3.78 13.16 -8.07
C GLY A 198 3.64 12.16 -9.22
N TYR A 199 2.66 11.26 -9.14
CA TYR A 199 2.25 10.43 -10.28
C TYR A 199 1.59 11.30 -11.36
N PRO A 200 1.61 10.89 -12.63
CA PRO A 200 0.86 11.60 -13.66
C PRO A 200 -0.64 11.64 -13.34
N VAL A 201 -1.27 12.80 -13.54
CA VAL A 201 -2.71 12.97 -13.30
C VAL A 201 -3.51 12.22 -14.37
N MET A 202 -4.19 11.16 -13.97
CA MET A 202 -4.98 10.30 -14.85
C MET A 202 -6.49 10.52 -14.72
N THR A 203 -6.94 11.29 -13.73
CA THR A 203 -8.38 11.58 -13.53
C THR A 203 -9.03 12.36 -14.69
N LYS A 204 -8.20 12.98 -15.56
CA LYS A 204 -8.65 13.66 -16.78
C LYS A 204 -8.53 12.79 -18.05
N ASN A 205 -7.99 11.57 -17.93
CA ASN A 205 -7.93 10.64 -19.04
C ASN A 205 -9.35 10.17 -19.40
N PRO A 206 -9.76 10.16 -20.70
CA PRO A 206 -11.11 9.76 -21.11
C PRO A 206 -11.51 8.35 -20.69
N THR A 207 -10.53 7.46 -20.45
CA THR A 207 -10.76 6.07 -20.03
C THR A 207 -10.69 5.88 -18.51
N PHE A 208 -10.49 6.96 -17.74
CA PHE A 208 -10.42 6.89 -16.28
C PHE A 208 -11.75 6.46 -15.67
N VAL A 209 -11.69 5.47 -14.80
CA VAL A 209 -12.84 4.98 -14.04
C VAL A 209 -12.51 4.95 -12.55
N ASN A 210 -13.32 5.63 -11.76
CA ASN A 210 -13.40 5.44 -10.32
C ASN A 210 -14.40 4.29 -10.09
N THR A 211 -13.92 3.16 -9.53
CA THR A 211 -14.76 1.95 -9.40
C THR A 211 -15.75 2.02 -8.23
N GLY A 212 -15.55 2.93 -7.29
CA GLY A 212 -16.29 2.99 -6.03
C GLY A 212 -15.84 1.95 -4.99
N PHE A 213 -14.94 1.02 -5.32
CA PHE A 213 -14.46 0.00 -4.38
C PHE A 213 -13.35 0.57 -3.50
N ILE A 214 -13.55 0.56 -2.18
CA ILE A 214 -12.52 0.96 -1.21
C ILE A 214 -11.38 -0.05 -1.20
N ASP A 215 -10.13 0.42 -1.19
CA ASP A 215 -8.93 -0.41 -1.27
C ASP A 215 -8.83 -1.44 -0.13
N ALA A 216 -9.19 -1.05 1.10
CA ALA A 216 -9.25 -1.95 2.24
C ALA A 216 -10.30 -3.07 2.05
N ASP A 217 -11.47 -2.74 1.51
CA ASP A 217 -12.52 -3.73 1.24
C ASP A 217 -12.11 -4.69 0.11
N VAL A 218 -11.41 -4.20 -0.90
CA VAL A 218 -10.85 -5.05 -1.97
C VAL A 218 -9.82 -6.02 -1.41
N LEU A 219 -8.95 -5.58 -0.50
CA LEU A 219 -7.97 -6.44 0.15
C LEU A 219 -8.65 -7.48 1.06
N LYS A 220 -9.66 -7.05 1.85
CA LYS A 220 -10.50 -7.93 2.66
C LYS A 220 -11.13 -9.04 1.80
N GLU A 221 -11.83 -8.65 0.73
CA GLU A 221 -12.46 -9.60 -0.20
C GLU A 221 -11.44 -10.58 -0.82
N PHE A 222 -10.24 -10.09 -1.12
CA PHE A 222 -9.15 -10.92 -1.63
C PHE A 222 -8.71 -11.98 -0.62
N PHE A 223 -8.56 -11.62 0.66
CA PHE A 223 -8.27 -12.57 1.74
C PHE A 223 -9.40 -13.59 1.91
N GLU A 224 -10.65 -13.16 1.94
CA GLU A 224 -11.81 -14.05 2.09
C GLU A 224 -11.89 -15.11 0.97
N LYS A 225 -11.60 -14.69 -0.27
CA LYS A 225 -11.66 -15.58 -1.45
C LYS A 225 -10.48 -16.55 -1.57
N ASN A 226 -9.31 -16.15 -1.10
CA ASN A 226 -8.06 -16.88 -1.34
C ASN A 226 -7.47 -17.53 -0.09
N SER A 227 -8.19 -17.46 1.04
CA SER A 227 -7.74 -18.05 2.31
C SER A 227 -7.68 -19.60 2.28
N PRO A 228 -6.64 -20.23 2.81
CA PRO A 228 -5.45 -19.61 3.39
C PRO A 228 -4.49 -19.04 2.33
N ILE A 229 -4.01 -17.81 2.55
CA ILE A 229 -3.00 -17.21 1.69
C ILE A 229 -1.62 -17.73 2.11
N ASN A 230 -0.80 -18.13 1.12
CA ASN A 230 0.61 -18.43 1.34
C ASN A 230 1.44 -17.23 0.88
N ALA A 231 2.14 -16.58 1.81
CA ALA A 231 2.95 -15.39 1.57
C ALA A 231 4.07 -15.62 0.54
N GLU A 232 4.61 -16.83 0.46
CA GLU A 232 5.67 -17.18 -0.48
C GLU A 232 5.26 -17.04 -1.95
N LYS A 233 3.97 -17.26 -2.26
CA LYS A 233 3.44 -17.12 -3.63
C LYS A 233 3.51 -15.70 -4.17
N TYR A 234 3.68 -14.73 -3.29
CA TYR A 234 3.70 -13.31 -3.64
C TYR A 234 5.09 -12.69 -3.55
N ILE A 235 6.12 -13.49 -3.19
CA ILE A 235 7.51 -13.01 -3.20
C ILE A 235 7.88 -12.62 -4.63
N PRO A 236 8.31 -11.37 -4.87
CA PRO A 236 8.77 -10.94 -6.18
C PRO A 236 10.04 -11.70 -6.60
N HIS A 237 10.05 -12.20 -7.83
CA HIS A 237 11.17 -12.97 -8.41
C HIS A 237 11.91 -12.14 -9.48
N ASN A 238 12.34 -10.93 -9.12
CA ASN A 238 13.03 -10.00 -10.04
C ASN A 238 12.17 -9.55 -11.24
N GLU A 239 10.87 -9.44 -11.06
CA GLU A 239 9.98 -8.85 -12.09
C GLU A 239 10.37 -7.39 -12.35
N VAL A 240 10.79 -6.67 -11.32
CA VAL A 240 11.29 -5.28 -11.44
C VAL A 240 12.75 -5.24 -11.02
N ILE A 241 13.64 -5.03 -12.00
CA ILE A 241 15.08 -4.97 -11.81
C ILE A 241 15.56 -3.52 -11.91
N PHE A 242 16.18 -3.01 -10.87
CA PHE A 242 16.82 -1.68 -10.87
C PHE A 242 18.29 -1.79 -11.23
N LYS A 243 18.75 -0.91 -12.17
CA LYS A 243 20.14 -0.79 -12.63
C LYS A 243 20.63 0.65 -12.61
#